data_40f5d74ec681c0b3ed321b654fff7ef0
#
_entry.id   40f5d74ec681c0b3ed321b654fff7ef0
#
_cell.length_a   1.000
_cell.length_b   1.000
_cell.length_c   1.000
_cell.angle_alpha   90.00
_cell.angle_beta   90.00
_cell.angle_gamma   90.00
#
_symmetry.space_group_name_H-M   'P 1'
#
loop_
_entity.id
_entity.type
_entity.pdbx_description
1 polymer ?
#
loop_
_entity_poly.entity_id
_entity_poly.type
_entity_poly.pdbx_seq_one_letter_code
_entity_poly.pdbx_strand_id
1 'polypeptide(L)'
;MFLINILLVDDHALFSKSLEIALSDYSEIDAFDSINDVSQLDNYIVSKKPDIILMDINLKNISSEDGLELAKQILSCYPEQRVVILSGYDLPVYRSEARKIGAKGFVNKNIEPEKLISILSKIMRGILYFDREIPFIEGLTDSEKQIIQLIAEGQKRKDISSTLYISERTLSNHLQHIFEKLDVASAVEAVTKAIQLGYIPPIC
;
A
#
# COMPACT_ATOMS: atom_id res chain seq x y z
N MET A 1 25.73 -13.41 -9.63
CA MET A 1 24.28 -13.57 -9.81
C MET A 1 23.72 -13.75 -8.41
N PHE A 2 22.72 -12.97 -7.99
CA PHE A 2 22.10 -13.16 -6.67
C PHE A 2 21.00 -14.20 -6.82
N LEU A 3 20.98 -15.20 -5.95
CA LEU A 3 19.83 -16.05 -5.73
C LEU A 3 18.91 -15.33 -4.74
N ILE A 4 17.64 -15.24 -5.02
CA ILE A 4 16.68 -14.40 -4.28
C ILE A 4 15.64 -15.28 -3.62
N ASN A 5 15.52 -15.19 -2.30
CA ASN A 5 14.45 -15.79 -1.51
C ASN A 5 13.31 -14.78 -1.36
N ILE A 6 12.14 -15.10 -1.89
CA ILE A 6 10.97 -14.22 -1.90
C ILE A 6 9.92 -14.74 -0.93
N LEU A 7 9.39 -13.86 -0.10
CA LEU A 7 8.16 -14.07 0.64
C LEU A 7 7.07 -13.18 0.06
N LEU A 8 5.96 -13.74 -0.39
CA LEU A 8 4.76 -13.03 -0.77
C LEU A 8 3.75 -13.01 0.39
N VAL A 9 3.24 -11.84 0.72
CA VAL A 9 2.12 -11.64 1.65
C VAL A 9 0.93 -11.12 0.85
N ASP A 10 -0.06 -11.99 0.61
CA ASP A 10 -1.20 -11.71 -0.26
C ASP A 10 -2.40 -12.57 0.14
N ASP A 11 -3.59 -11.99 0.19
CA ASP A 11 -4.83 -12.72 0.52
C ASP A 11 -5.49 -13.41 -0.68
N HIS A 12 -4.94 -13.22 -1.89
CA HIS A 12 -5.44 -13.81 -3.13
C HIS A 12 -4.66 -15.09 -3.50
N ALA A 13 -5.15 -16.25 -3.05
CA ALA A 13 -4.49 -17.54 -3.28
C ALA A 13 -4.18 -17.85 -4.77
N LEU A 14 -5.08 -17.44 -5.69
CA LEU A 14 -4.87 -17.64 -7.12
C LEU A 14 -3.72 -16.79 -7.65
N PHE A 15 -3.58 -15.54 -7.20
CA PHE A 15 -2.48 -14.68 -7.58
C PHE A 15 -1.14 -15.23 -7.07
N SER A 16 -1.10 -15.63 -5.79
CA SER A 16 0.08 -16.23 -5.16
C SER A 16 0.57 -17.47 -5.93
N LYS A 17 -0.36 -18.37 -6.28
CA LYS A 17 -0.02 -19.58 -7.04
C LYS A 17 0.40 -19.27 -8.48
N SER A 18 -0.24 -18.31 -9.13
CA SER A 18 0.13 -17.89 -10.48
C SER A 18 1.53 -17.27 -10.52
N LEU A 19 1.86 -16.43 -9.53
CA LEU A 19 3.16 -15.80 -9.43
C LEU A 19 4.26 -16.83 -9.12
N GLU A 20 4.01 -17.77 -8.22
CA GLU A 20 4.91 -18.90 -7.93
C GLU A 20 5.28 -19.66 -9.20
N ILE A 21 4.26 -20.06 -9.99
CA ILE A 21 4.47 -20.77 -11.25
C ILE A 21 5.23 -19.89 -12.25
N ALA A 22 4.84 -18.62 -12.38
CA ALA A 22 5.49 -17.71 -13.33
C ALA A 22 6.95 -17.43 -13.00
N LEU A 23 7.35 -17.52 -11.73
CA LEU A 23 8.72 -17.30 -11.29
C LEU A 23 9.58 -18.56 -11.18
N SER A 24 8.99 -19.75 -11.26
CA SER A 24 9.69 -21.03 -11.06
C SER A 24 10.80 -21.31 -12.08
N ASP A 25 10.69 -20.76 -13.29
CA ASP A 25 11.65 -21.00 -14.38
C ASP A 25 12.82 -20.03 -14.38
N TYR A 26 12.83 -19.05 -13.46
CA TYR A 26 13.89 -18.06 -13.39
C TYR A 26 15.01 -18.50 -12.45
N SER A 27 16.22 -18.63 -13.00
CA SER A 27 17.42 -19.05 -12.27
C SER A 27 17.87 -18.09 -11.16
N GLU A 28 17.33 -16.87 -11.16
CA GLU A 28 17.56 -15.85 -10.15
C GLU A 28 16.78 -16.12 -8.84
N ILE A 29 15.73 -16.94 -8.88
CA ILE A 29 14.90 -17.24 -7.73
C ILE A 29 15.37 -18.54 -7.10
N ASP A 30 15.77 -18.48 -5.82
CA ASP A 30 16.16 -19.65 -5.01
C ASP A 30 14.95 -20.28 -4.33
N ALA A 31 14.11 -19.44 -3.72
CA ALA A 31 12.87 -19.88 -3.08
C ALA A 31 11.78 -18.82 -3.25
N PHE A 32 10.55 -19.31 -3.41
CA PHE A 32 9.34 -18.48 -3.39
C PHE A 32 8.34 -19.12 -2.42
N ASP A 33 8.03 -18.40 -1.37
CA ASP A 33 7.03 -18.79 -0.40
C ASP A 33 5.91 -17.74 -0.34
N SER A 34 4.70 -18.16 0.00
CA SER A 34 3.58 -17.24 0.18
C SER A 34 2.85 -17.53 1.49
N ILE A 35 2.43 -16.50 2.17
CA ILE A 35 1.61 -16.57 3.37
C ILE A 35 0.29 -15.82 3.19
N ASN A 36 -0.75 -16.43 3.69
CA ASN A 36 -2.11 -15.88 3.78
C ASN A 36 -2.60 -15.78 5.23
N ASP A 37 -1.70 -15.83 6.20
CA ASP A 37 -1.94 -15.67 7.62
C ASP A 37 -0.84 -14.76 8.20
N VAL A 38 -1.22 -13.54 8.50
CA VAL A 38 -0.28 -12.50 8.97
C VAL A 38 0.33 -12.85 10.32
N SER A 39 -0.32 -13.67 11.14
CA SER A 39 0.21 -14.10 12.44
C SER A 39 1.51 -14.90 12.33
N GLN A 40 1.79 -15.47 11.17
CA GLN A 40 3.01 -16.25 10.90
C GLN A 40 4.18 -15.40 10.39
N LEU A 41 3.94 -14.13 10.06
CA LEU A 41 4.88 -13.27 9.34
C LEU A 41 6.20 -13.09 10.09
N ASP A 42 6.16 -12.72 11.37
CA ASP A 42 7.37 -12.52 12.19
C ASP A 42 8.20 -13.82 12.30
N ASN A 43 7.51 -14.93 12.57
CA ASN A 43 8.16 -16.24 12.68
C ASN A 43 8.82 -16.63 11.35
N TYR A 44 8.16 -16.31 10.24
CA TYR A 44 8.66 -16.58 8.90
C TYR A 44 9.91 -15.74 8.59
N ILE A 45 9.88 -14.45 8.88
CA ILE A 45 11.03 -13.55 8.68
C ILE A 45 12.25 -14.04 9.44
N VAL A 46 12.07 -14.43 10.71
CA VAL A 46 13.17 -14.90 11.57
C VAL A 46 13.73 -16.24 11.11
N SER A 47 12.85 -17.21 10.75
CA SER A 47 13.26 -18.56 10.45
C SER A 47 13.78 -18.75 9.02
N LYS A 48 13.16 -18.11 8.04
CA LYS A 48 13.47 -18.26 6.60
C LYS A 48 14.35 -17.16 6.04
N LYS A 49 14.37 -15.98 6.69
CA LYS A 49 15.19 -14.83 6.31
C LYS A 49 15.04 -14.48 4.82
N PRO A 50 13.83 -14.15 4.34
CA PRO A 50 13.63 -13.81 2.95
C PRO A 50 14.46 -12.58 2.58
N ASP A 51 15.05 -12.58 1.37
CA ASP A 51 15.80 -11.44 0.85
C ASP A 51 14.86 -10.27 0.53
N ILE A 52 13.66 -10.60 0.02
CA ILE A 52 12.63 -9.63 -0.35
C ILE A 52 11.26 -10.11 0.14
N ILE A 53 10.51 -9.21 0.74
CA ILE A 53 9.09 -9.39 1.04
C ILE A 53 8.29 -8.61 0.01
N LEU A 54 7.46 -9.31 -0.77
CA LEU A 54 6.44 -8.72 -1.62
C LEU A 54 5.16 -8.58 -0.80
N MET A 55 4.70 -7.35 -0.57
CA MET A 55 3.57 -7.05 0.31
C MET A 55 2.40 -6.49 -0.49
N ASP A 56 1.29 -7.21 -0.55
CA ASP A 56 0.05 -6.63 -1.08
C ASP A 56 -0.50 -5.55 -0.14
N ILE A 57 -1.10 -4.51 -0.70
CA ILE A 57 -1.77 -3.46 0.10
C ILE A 57 -3.10 -3.97 0.64
N ASN A 58 -3.86 -4.72 -0.18
CA ASN A 58 -5.21 -5.14 0.18
C ASN A 58 -5.22 -6.50 0.86
N LEU A 59 -5.14 -6.53 2.17
CA LEU A 59 -5.09 -7.75 3.00
C LEU A 59 -6.37 -7.98 3.80
N LYS A 60 -7.52 -7.46 3.34
CA LYS A 60 -8.80 -7.44 4.10
C LYS A 60 -9.28 -8.81 4.59
N ASN A 61 -8.91 -9.89 3.89
CA ASN A 61 -9.33 -11.24 4.26
C ASN A 61 -8.42 -11.89 5.33
N ILE A 62 -7.22 -11.34 5.57
CA ILE A 62 -6.20 -11.94 6.44
C ILE A 62 -5.68 -10.98 7.52
N SER A 63 -6.04 -9.70 7.47
CA SER A 63 -5.60 -8.68 8.43
C SER A 63 -6.65 -7.59 8.61
N SER A 64 -6.71 -7.02 9.82
CA SER A 64 -7.44 -5.78 10.10
C SER A 64 -6.68 -4.53 9.63
N GLU A 65 -5.39 -4.65 9.39
CA GLU A 65 -4.51 -3.61 8.89
C GLU A 65 -4.24 -3.80 7.40
N ASP A 66 -3.96 -2.72 6.68
CA ASP A 66 -3.53 -2.82 5.30
C ASP A 66 -2.04 -3.16 5.19
N GLY A 67 -1.60 -3.56 4.00
CA GLY A 67 -0.22 -3.99 3.80
C GLY A 67 0.81 -2.87 3.94
N LEU A 68 0.44 -1.59 3.85
CA LEU A 68 1.36 -0.48 4.10
C LEU A 68 1.66 -0.35 5.59
N GLU A 69 0.65 -0.49 6.47
CA GLU A 69 0.87 -0.46 7.91
C GLU A 69 1.67 -1.68 8.38
N LEU A 70 1.38 -2.87 7.85
CA LEU A 70 2.20 -4.06 8.12
C LEU A 70 3.65 -3.90 7.64
N ALA A 71 3.85 -3.36 6.45
CA ALA A 71 5.20 -3.07 5.93
C ALA A 71 5.95 -2.09 6.82
N LYS A 72 5.28 -1.07 7.35
CA LYS A 72 5.85 -0.11 8.30
C LYS A 72 6.26 -0.78 9.62
N GLN A 73 5.42 -1.67 10.16
CA GLN A 73 5.76 -2.45 11.36
C GLN A 73 6.99 -3.35 11.11
N ILE A 74 7.01 -4.09 10.00
CA ILE A 74 8.16 -4.92 9.61
C ILE A 74 9.43 -4.06 9.55
N LEU A 75 9.40 -2.94 8.85
CA LEU A 75 10.57 -2.07 8.68
C LEU A 75 11.01 -1.39 9.98
N SER A 76 10.10 -1.21 10.94
CA SER A 76 10.43 -0.74 12.29
C SER A 76 11.15 -1.81 13.11
N CYS A 77 10.75 -3.09 12.99
CA CYS A 77 11.37 -4.21 13.69
C CYS A 77 12.63 -4.75 12.97
N TYR A 78 12.62 -4.71 11.64
CA TYR A 78 13.67 -5.24 10.76
C TYR A 78 14.09 -4.18 9.73
N PRO A 79 14.87 -3.15 10.11
CA PRO A 79 15.20 -2.00 9.24
C PRO A 79 15.95 -2.38 7.95
N GLU A 80 16.69 -3.50 7.97
CA GLU A 80 17.45 -3.99 6.81
C GLU A 80 16.60 -4.84 5.86
N GLN A 81 15.37 -5.21 6.26
CA GLN A 81 14.50 -6.00 5.42
C GLN A 81 14.10 -5.24 4.16
N ARG A 82 14.19 -5.89 3.01
CA ARG A 82 13.71 -5.32 1.76
C ARG A 82 12.23 -5.64 1.59
N VAL A 83 11.40 -4.60 1.66
CA VAL A 83 9.96 -4.70 1.40
C VAL A 83 9.66 -4.01 0.08
N VAL A 84 8.93 -4.69 -0.79
CA VAL A 84 8.41 -4.17 -2.06
C VAL A 84 6.89 -4.24 -2.00
N ILE A 85 6.25 -3.11 -2.17
CA ILE A 85 4.78 -3.04 -2.17
C ILE A 85 4.26 -3.52 -3.52
N LEU A 86 3.30 -4.45 -3.49
CA LEU A 86 2.50 -4.86 -4.63
C LEU A 86 1.11 -4.22 -4.56
N SER A 87 0.57 -3.76 -5.68
CA SER A 87 -0.78 -3.21 -5.72
C SER A 87 -1.47 -3.48 -7.04
N GLY A 88 -2.74 -3.83 -7.00
CA GLY A 88 -3.59 -3.86 -8.19
C GLY A 88 -3.90 -2.46 -8.73
N TYR A 89 -3.69 -1.43 -7.92
CA TYR A 89 -3.95 -0.03 -8.24
C TYR A 89 -2.66 0.78 -8.18
N ASP A 90 -2.37 1.52 -9.24
CA ASP A 90 -1.21 2.41 -9.32
C ASP A 90 -1.60 3.82 -8.85
N LEU A 91 -1.83 3.95 -7.53
CA LEU A 91 -2.29 5.18 -6.93
C LEU A 91 -1.11 5.99 -6.35
N PRO A 92 -1.03 7.31 -6.64
CA PRO A 92 0.06 8.17 -6.20
C PRO A 92 0.28 8.18 -4.69
N VAL A 93 -0.81 8.14 -3.90
CA VAL A 93 -0.74 8.10 -2.43
C VAL A 93 -0.05 6.84 -1.94
N TYR A 94 -0.40 5.68 -2.48
CA TYR A 94 0.21 4.42 -2.08
C TYR A 94 1.72 4.39 -2.36
N ARG A 95 2.15 4.94 -3.51
CA ARG A 95 3.58 5.07 -3.82
C ARG A 95 4.30 6.02 -2.86
N SER A 96 3.66 7.16 -2.55
CA SER A 96 4.20 8.13 -1.61
C SER A 96 4.35 7.54 -0.21
N GLU A 97 3.32 6.86 0.29
CA GLU A 97 3.37 6.19 1.59
C GLU A 97 4.39 5.04 1.62
N ALA A 98 4.42 4.20 0.58
CA ALA A 98 5.43 3.13 0.46
C ALA A 98 6.85 3.69 0.57
N ARG A 99 7.12 4.82 -0.09
CA ARG A 99 8.43 5.48 -0.01
C ARG A 99 8.73 6.05 1.37
N LYS A 100 7.74 6.69 2.02
CA LYS A 100 7.88 7.28 3.37
C LYS A 100 8.19 6.23 4.43
N ILE A 101 7.56 5.07 4.37
CA ILE A 101 7.81 3.98 5.33
C ILE A 101 9.15 3.26 5.09
N GLY A 102 9.86 3.56 4.00
CA GLY A 102 11.16 2.99 3.69
C GLY A 102 11.13 1.73 2.82
N ALA A 103 9.99 1.42 2.17
CA ALA A 103 9.92 0.35 1.18
C ALA A 103 10.97 0.55 0.08
N LYS A 104 11.47 -0.53 -0.50
CA LYS A 104 12.51 -0.50 -1.54
C LYS A 104 11.92 -0.38 -2.94
N GLY A 105 10.61 -0.59 -3.09
CA GLY A 105 9.94 -0.43 -4.35
C GLY A 105 8.43 -0.47 -4.24
N PHE A 106 7.78 -0.03 -5.32
CA PHE A 106 6.35 -0.12 -5.55
C PHE A 106 6.11 -0.69 -6.93
N VAL A 107 5.34 -1.76 -7.05
CA VAL A 107 5.12 -2.52 -8.27
C VAL A 107 3.63 -2.78 -8.48
N ASN A 108 3.15 -2.62 -9.71
CA ASN A 108 1.78 -3.01 -10.06
C ASN A 108 1.70 -4.53 -10.24
N LYS A 109 0.62 -5.17 -9.73
CA LYS A 109 0.39 -6.63 -9.85
C LYS A 109 0.25 -7.10 -11.30
N ASN A 110 -0.05 -6.20 -12.25
CA ASN A 110 -0.14 -6.51 -13.68
C ASN A 110 1.22 -6.50 -14.40
N ILE A 111 2.33 -6.46 -13.65
CA ILE A 111 3.68 -6.48 -14.20
C ILE A 111 4.00 -7.84 -14.84
N GLU A 112 4.75 -7.83 -15.92
CA GLU A 112 5.29 -9.06 -16.52
C GLU A 112 6.38 -9.68 -15.64
N PRO A 113 6.45 -11.03 -15.55
CA PRO A 113 7.42 -11.73 -14.69
C PRO A 113 8.87 -11.31 -14.94
N GLU A 114 9.30 -11.18 -16.20
CA GLU A 114 10.65 -10.76 -16.58
C GLU A 114 11.00 -9.37 -16.02
N LYS A 115 10.05 -8.45 -16.09
CA LYS A 115 10.23 -7.09 -15.57
C LYS A 115 10.29 -7.10 -14.04
N LEU A 116 9.47 -7.94 -13.37
CA LEU A 116 9.52 -8.11 -11.94
C LEU A 116 10.90 -8.62 -11.50
N ILE A 117 11.43 -9.68 -12.11
CA ILE A 117 12.76 -10.22 -11.81
C ILE A 117 13.85 -9.14 -11.98
N SER A 118 13.79 -8.38 -13.08
CA SER A 118 14.72 -7.27 -13.31
C SER A 118 14.68 -6.23 -12.19
N ILE A 119 13.48 -5.90 -11.68
CA ILE A 119 13.29 -4.95 -10.58
C ILE A 119 13.84 -5.52 -9.28
N LEU A 120 13.50 -6.78 -8.94
CA LEU A 120 13.99 -7.43 -7.72
C LEU A 120 15.51 -7.52 -7.71
N SER A 121 16.13 -7.85 -8.86
CA SER A 121 17.59 -7.86 -9.02
C SER A 121 18.23 -6.47 -8.81
N LYS A 122 17.56 -5.38 -9.22
CA LYS A 122 18.01 -4.01 -8.93
C LYS A 122 17.90 -3.69 -7.43
N ILE A 123 16.82 -4.10 -6.80
CA ILE A 123 16.60 -3.89 -5.36
C ILE A 123 17.63 -4.64 -4.53
N MET A 124 18.00 -5.86 -4.94
CA MET A 124 19.12 -6.60 -4.30
C MET A 124 20.45 -5.85 -4.35
N ARG A 125 20.65 -5.01 -5.37
CA ARG A 125 21.83 -4.13 -5.50
C ARG A 125 21.69 -2.80 -4.77
N GLY A 126 20.61 -2.59 -4.01
CA GLY A 126 20.33 -1.35 -3.28
C GLY A 126 19.67 -0.24 -4.10
N ILE A 127 19.22 -0.53 -5.32
CA ILE A 127 18.52 0.47 -6.17
C ILE A 127 17.04 0.46 -5.82
N LEU A 128 16.50 1.61 -5.46
CA LEU A 128 15.07 1.78 -5.21
C LEU A 128 14.29 1.74 -6.53
N TYR A 129 13.09 1.15 -6.51
CA TYR A 129 12.22 1.12 -7.68
C TYR A 129 10.86 1.75 -7.39
N PHE A 130 10.65 2.95 -7.95
CA PHE A 130 9.37 3.63 -8.00
C PHE A 130 9.18 4.16 -9.43
N ASP A 131 8.31 3.53 -10.19
CA ASP A 131 8.19 3.63 -11.67
C ASP A 131 7.88 5.04 -12.22
N ARG A 132 7.49 5.98 -11.36
CA ARG A 132 7.20 7.38 -11.73
C ARG A 132 7.73 8.32 -10.67
N GLU A 133 8.02 9.56 -11.07
CA GLU A 133 8.21 10.63 -10.11
C GLU A 133 6.99 10.68 -9.17
N ILE A 134 7.25 10.60 -7.88
CA ILE A 134 6.19 10.72 -6.88
C ILE A 134 5.98 12.23 -6.70
N PRO A 135 4.85 12.78 -7.16
CA PRO A 135 4.55 14.17 -6.85
C PRO A 135 4.53 14.36 -5.34
N PHE A 136 5.01 15.49 -4.85
CA PHE A 136 4.81 15.85 -3.45
C PHE A 136 3.30 16.03 -3.25
N ILE A 137 2.68 15.05 -2.61
CA ILE A 137 1.28 15.12 -2.21
C ILE A 137 1.30 15.38 -0.71
N GLU A 138 0.85 16.55 -0.31
CA GLU A 138 0.55 16.81 1.09
C GLU A 138 -0.57 15.85 1.51
N GLY A 139 -0.20 14.87 2.33
CA GLY A 139 -1.11 13.77 2.68
C GLY A 139 -2.31 14.27 3.48
N LEU A 140 -3.48 13.71 3.23
CA LEU A 140 -4.61 13.85 4.15
C LEU A 140 -4.25 13.14 5.46
N THR A 141 -4.54 13.79 6.58
CA THR A 141 -4.48 13.18 7.91
C THR A 141 -5.55 12.09 8.05
N ASP A 142 -5.42 11.21 9.03
CA ASP A 142 -6.40 10.14 9.24
C ASP A 142 -7.80 10.70 9.54
N SER A 143 -7.90 11.80 10.28
CA SER A 143 -9.16 12.51 10.49
C SER A 143 -9.75 13.08 9.19
N GLU A 144 -8.92 13.62 8.30
CA GLU A 144 -9.37 14.13 7.01
C GLU A 144 -9.80 13.00 6.07
N LYS A 145 -9.10 11.85 6.08
CA LYS A 145 -9.51 10.64 5.34
C LYS A 145 -10.85 10.12 5.85
N GLN A 146 -11.04 10.08 7.17
CA GLN A 146 -12.29 9.64 7.76
C GLN A 146 -13.45 10.57 7.40
N ILE A 147 -13.24 11.89 7.43
CA ILE A 147 -14.25 12.88 7.02
C ILE A 147 -14.65 12.69 5.56
N ILE A 148 -13.66 12.58 4.65
CA ILE A 148 -13.96 12.45 3.22
C ILE A 148 -14.63 11.11 2.90
N GLN A 149 -14.32 10.05 3.64
CA GLN A 149 -15.01 8.76 3.56
C GLN A 149 -16.49 8.87 3.93
N LEU A 150 -16.82 9.51 5.06
CA LEU A 150 -18.19 9.70 5.51
C LEU A 150 -19.01 10.58 4.53
N ILE A 151 -18.37 11.57 3.91
CA ILE A 151 -19.01 12.37 2.85
C ILE A 151 -19.28 11.51 1.62
N ALA A 152 -18.34 10.67 1.24
CA ALA A 152 -18.46 9.76 0.12
C ALA A 152 -19.63 8.77 0.31
N GLU A 153 -19.86 8.33 1.54
CA GLU A 153 -21.01 7.51 1.95
C GLU A 153 -22.34 8.28 1.98
N GLY A 154 -22.34 9.56 1.65
CA GLY A 154 -23.54 10.40 1.59
C GLY A 154 -24.03 10.92 2.95
N GLN A 155 -23.22 10.85 4.00
CA GLN A 155 -23.61 11.35 5.31
C GLN A 155 -23.72 12.88 5.32
N LYS A 156 -24.72 13.40 6.04
CA LYS A 156 -24.89 14.85 6.19
C LYS A 156 -23.88 15.42 7.19
N ARG A 157 -23.48 16.67 7.02
CA ARG A 157 -22.50 17.34 7.89
C ARG A 157 -22.82 17.23 9.39
N LYS A 158 -24.10 17.35 9.75
CA LYS A 158 -24.55 17.24 11.13
C LYS A 158 -24.31 15.82 11.68
N ASP A 159 -24.56 14.81 10.88
CA ASP A 159 -24.38 13.41 11.26
C ASP A 159 -22.87 13.08 11.42
N ILE A 160 -22.06 13.56 10.46
CA ILE A 160 -20.58 13.45 10.53
C ILE A 160 -20.04 14.11 11.80
N SER A 161 -20.49 15.34 12.11
CA SER A 161 -20.07 16.04 13.33
C SER A 161 -20.40 15.26 14.59
N SER A 162 -21.58 14.66 14.62
CA SER A 162 -22.04 13.81 15.74
C SER A 162 -21.21 12.52 15.85
N THR A 163 -20.96 11.84 14.73
CA THR A 163 -20.19 10.59 14.67
C THR A 163 -18.75 10.79 15.11
N LEU A 164 -18.14 11.93 14.74
CA LEU A 164 -16.74 12.24 15.07
C LEU A 164 -16.57 13.03 16.36
N TYR A 165 -17.66 13.33 17.08
CA TYR A 165 -17.66 14.12 18.31
C TYR A 165 -16.98 15.50 18.15
N ILE A 166 -17.19 16.17 17.00
CA ILE A 166 -16.67 17.51 16.71
C ILE A 166 -17.80 18.48 16.42
N SER A 167 -17.50 19.79 16.52
CA SER A 167 -18.48 20.82 16.11
C SER A 167 -18.58 20.92 14.59
N GLU A 168 -19.73 21.38 14.07
CA GLU A 168 -19.89 21.64 12.62
C GLU A 168 -18.88 22.71 12.11
N ARG A 169 -18.45 23.64 12.97
CA ARG A 169 -17.40 24.60 12.67
C ARG A 169 -16.05 23.90 12.49
N THR A 170 -15.72 22.96 13.36
CA THR A 170 -14.48 22.16 13.26
C THR A 170 -14.50 21.33 11.98
N LEU A 171 -15.63 20.70 11.67
CA LEU A 171 -15.81 19.95 10.42
C LEU A 171 -15.61 20.86 9.20
N SER A 172 -16.14 22.09 9.21
CA SER A 172 -15.96 23.06 8.11
C SER A 172 -14.49 23.44 7.92
N ASN A 173 -13.72 23.60 9.00
CA ASN A 173 -12.31 23.85 8.92
C ASN A 173 -11.53 22.66 8.32
N HIS A 174 -11.85 21.43 8.73
CA HIS A 174 -11.27 20.23 8.12
C HIS A 174 -11.57 20.16 6.62
N LEU A 175 -12.82 20.44 6.23
CA LEU A 175 -13.20 20.44 4.81
C LEU A 175 -12.43 21.46 4.00
N GLN A 176 -12.21 22.65 4.56
CA GLN A 176 -11.40 23.68 3.90
C GLN A 176 -9.97 23.18 3.69
N HIS A 177 -9.32 22.62 4.70
CA HIS A 177 -7.98 22.06 4.58
C HIS A 177 -7.92 20.89 3.58
N ILE A 178 -8.94 20.03 3.55
CA ILE A 178 -9.05 18.97 2.54
C ILE A 178 -9.10 19.58 1.13
N PHE A 179 -9.91 20.61 0.93
CA PHE A 179 -10.04 21.27 -0.37
C PHE A 179 -8.74 21.91 -0.82
N GLU A 180 -8.04 22.58 0.09
CA GLU A 180 -6.72 23.18 -0.15
C GLU A 180 -5.68 22.11 -0.51
N LYS A 181 -5.57 21.04 0.29
CA LYS A 181 -4.62 19.94 0.05
C LYS A 181 -4.89 19.19 -1.25
N LEU A 182 -6.16 19.00 -1.60
CA LEU A 182 -6.56 18.33 -2.82
C LEU A 182 -6.66 19.27 -4.02
N ASP A 183 -6.51 20.58 -3.83
CA ASP A 183 -6.69 21.59 -4.88
C ASP A 183 -8.02 21.42 -5.62
N VAL A 184 -9.12 21.54 -4.87
CA VAL A 184 -10.50 21.37 -5.35
C VAL A 184 -11.41 22.43 -4.71
N ALA A 185 -12.58 22.68 -5.33
CA ALA A 185 -13.50 23.70 -4.89
C ALA A 185 -14.79 23.15 -4.23
N SER A 186 -15.03 21.85 -4.30
CA SER A 186 -16.27 21.24 -3.81
C SER A 186 -16.06 19.88 -3.17
N ALA A 187 -17.02 19.47 -2.32
CA ALA A 187 -17.00 18.16 -1.68
C ALA A 187 -17.07 17.00 -2.71
N VAL A 188 -17.81 17.19 -3.81
CA VAL A 188 -17.89 16.18 -4.88
C VAL A 188 -16.55 16.01 -5.58
N GLU A 189 -15.88 17.12 -5.91
CA GLU A 189 -14.53 17.06 -6.47
C GLU A 189 -13.53 16.45 -5.48
N ALA A 190 -13.64 16.80 -4.18
CA ALA A 190 -12.79 16.23 -3.15
C ALA A 190 -12.94 14.71 -3.03
N VAL A 191 -14.17 14.20 -3.04
CA VAL A 191 -14.45 12.75 -3.03
C VAL A 191 -13.88 12.09 -4.28
N THR A 192 -14.15 12.64 -5.47
CA THR A 192 -13.64 12.10 -6.74
C THR A 192 -12.12 12.03 -6.74
N LYS A 193 -11.47 13.12 -6.34
CA LYS A 193 -10.00 13.19 -6.30
C LYS A 193 -9.40 12.31 -5.22
N ALA A 194 -10.07 12.18 -4.06
CA ALA A 194 -9.63 11.28 -2.99
C ALA A 194 -9.67 9.81 -3.43
N ILE A 195 -10.68 9.40 -4.19
CA ILE A 195 -10.75 8.05 -4.80
C ILE A 195 -9.62 7.88 -5.83
N GLN A 196 -9.44 8.85 -6.74
CA GLN A 196 -8.40 8.80 -7.78
C GLN A 196 -6.98 8.74 -7.21
N LEU A 197 -6.75 9.39 -6.07
CA LEU A 197 -5.44 9.39 -5.39
C LEU A 197 -5.26 8.17 -4.48
N GLY A 198 -6.35 7.48 -4.10
CA GLY A 198 -6.32 6.31 -3.23
C GLY A 198 -6.44 6.61 -1.74
N TYR A 199 -6.93 7.79 -1.36
CA TYR A 199 -7.20 8.10 0.05
C TYR A 199 -8.41 7.33 0.60
N ILE A 200 -9.39 7.06 -0.26
CA ILE A 200 -10.59 6.29 0.06
C ILE A 200 -10.88 5.29 -1.06
N PRO A 201 -11.50 4.13 -0.73
CA PRO A 201 -11.87 3.15 -1.75
C PRO A 201 -12.99 3.69 -2.66
N PRO A 202 -13.10 3.16 -3.89
CA PRO A 202 -14.27 3.40 -4.73
C PRO A 202 -15.55 2.98 -4.00
N ILE A 203 -16.60 3.79 -4.12
CA ILE A 203 -17.92 3.49 -3.56
C ILE A 203 -18.63 2.57 -4.53
N CYS A 204 -19.01 1.38 -4.09
CA CYS A 204 -19.84 0.43 -4.82
C CYS A 204 -21.32 0.66 -4.55
#